data_c9a0d8b4550c29249d8a4271b37a1216
#
_entry.id   c9a0d8b4550c29249d8a4271b37a1216
#
_cell.length_a   1.000
_cell.length_b   1.000
_cell.length_c   1.000
_cell.angle_alpha   90.00
_cell.angle_beta   90.00
_cell.angle_gamma   90.00
#
_symmetry.space_group_name_H-M   'P 1'
#
loop_
_entity.id
_entity.type
_entity.pdbx_description
1 polymer ?
#
loop_
_entity_poly.entity_id
_entity_poly.type
_entity_poly.pdbx_seq_one_letter_code
_entity_poly.pdbx_strand_id
1 'polypeptide(L)'
;MKRIFIPLISLVLLAVSCGPTRHAVNIEMRYPSKAGLELSGKTLSVVYLENDNQTSNNFNEGIADGFAYALEKDYGTGEGSVGIYKMRSHKGAEYATRDSLINLLVDTGADVVFLIDTLKIGPVLNDGQTQFTMTLYCFDAMDQTEEVHTYKGSTAARLDEGNKVGNQVASSFKSVWKHEQYSLTYFDNEKWYKALDRAEAYDWKGAMDMWITLLSTNDMLRRSCAEYNIATACYMLGEYDLALEWLDQSDKDNKLPYSDALRKRINERRAF
;
A
#
# COMPACT_ATOMS: atom_id res chain seq x y z
N MET A 1 -20.79 3.61 -62.97
CA MET A 1 -20.13 2.91 -61.85
C MET A 1 -19.85 3.76 -60.60
N LYS A 2 -20.21 5.05 -60.54
CA LYS A 2 -19.94 5.93 -59.38
C LYS A 2 -21.07 6.01 -58.33
N ARG A 3 -22.26 5.48 -58.57
CA ARG A 3 -23.43 5.62 -57.71
C ARG A 3 -23.66 4.47 -56.68
N ILE A 4 -22.92 3.36 -56.79
CA ILE A 4 -23.08 2.18 -55.92
C ILE A 4 -22.10 2.22 -54.74
N PHE A 5 -21.00 2.99 -54.84
CA PHE A 5 -19.98 3.08 -53.75
C PHE A 5 -20.42 3.90 -52.53
N ILE A 6 -21.29 4.92 -52.70
CA ILE A 6 -21.73 5.80 -51.60
C ILE A 6 -22.60 5.06 -50.58
N PRO A 7 -23.62 4.24 -50.97
CA PRO A 7 -24.41 3.50 -50.02
C PRO A 7 -23.62 2.37 -49.29
N LEU A 8 -22.61 1.79 -49.97
CA LEU A 8 -21.78 0.75 -49.37
C LEU A 8 -20.84 1.32 -48.29
N ILE A 9 -20.27 2.50 -48.51
CA ILE A 9 -19.45 3.19 -47.48
C ILE A 9 -20.31 3.65 -46.31
N SER A 10 -21.53 4.14 -46.55
CA SER A 10 -22.47 4.52 -45.51
C SER A 10 -22.92 3.33 -44.65
N LEU A 11 -23.09 2.14 -45.26
CA LEU A 11 -23.45 0.91 -44.54
C LEU A 11 -22.29 0.39 -43.68
N VAL A 12 -21.04 0.52 -44.15
CA VAL A 12 -19.85 0.15 -43.36
C VAL A 12 -19.64 1.08 -42.16
N LEU A 13 -19.92 2.39 -42.32
CA LEU A 13 -19.84 3.35 -41.19
C LEU A 13 -20.90 3.14 -40.13
N LEU A 14 -22.08 2.58 -40.47
CA LEU A 14 -23.12 2.23 -39.50
C LEU A 14 -22.82 0.95 -38.75
N ALA A 15 -21.97 0.07 -39.26
CA ALA A 15 -21.59 -1.18 -38.60
C ALA A 15 -20.52 -1.01 -37.47
N VAL A 16 -19.86 0.14 -37.38
CA VAL A 16 -18.74 0.40 -36.44
C VAL A 16 -19.23 0.84 -35.05
N SER A 17 -20.55 1.07 -34.84
CA SER A 17 -21.10 1.69 -33.63
C SER A 17 -21.59 0.72 -32.55
N CYS A 18 -21.32 -0.59 -32.61
CA CYS A 18 -21.87 -1.57 -31.65
C CYS A 18 -20.87 -2.12 -30.64
N GLY A 19 -19.68 -1.52 -30.50
CA GLY A 19 -18.71 -1.93 -29.49
C GLY A 19 -18.98 -1.35 -28.10
N PRO A 20 -18.37 -1.92 -27.04
CA PRO A 20 -18.45 -1.36 -25.71
C PRO A 20 -17.71 -0.01 -25.65
N THR A 21 -18.33 0.94 -24.97
CA THR A 21 -17.68 2.20 -24.62
C THR A 21 -16.94 2.04 -23.29
N ARG A 22 -15.83 2.77 -23.13
CA ARG A 22 -15.08 2.80 -21.87
C ARG A 22 -15.37 4.09 -21.11
N HIS A 23 -15.57 3.94 -19.83
CA HIS A 23 -15.70 5.03 -18.89
C HIS A 23 -14.54 4.98 -17.90
N ALA A 24 -13.86 6.11 -17.68
CA ALA A 24 -12.73 6.21 -16.78
C ALA A 24 -13.18 6.70 -15.40
N VAL A 25 -12.94 5.90 -14.38
CA VAL A 25 -13.16 6.27 -12.98
C VAL A 25 -11.81 6.56 -12.34
N ASN A 26 -11.67 7.75 -11.74
CA ASN A 26 -10.47 8.13 -11.00
C ASN A 26 -10.68 7.84 -9.52
N ILE A 27 -9.77 7.08 -8.94
CA ILE A 27 -9.86 6.63 -7.55
C ILE A 27 -8.57 6.99 -6.84
N GLU A 28 -8.70 7.55 -5.65
CA GLU A 28 -7.59 7.73 -4.76
C GLU A 28 -7.44 6.47 -3.88
N MET A 29 -6.35 5.77 -4.08
CA MET A 29 -6.07 4.53 -3.37
C MET A 29 -4.85 4.66 -2.48
N ARG A 30 -4.97 4.15 -1.26
CA ARG A 30 -3.86 4.04 -0.33
C ARG A 30 -3.05 2.79 -0.62
N TYR A 31 -1.75 2.96 -0.81
CA TYR A 31 -0.79 1.88 -0.94
C TYR A 31 -0.09 1.65 0.38
N PRO A 32 0.11 0.39 0.80
CA PRO A 32 0.85 0.08 2.00
C PRO A 32 2.28 0.64 1.92
N SER A 33 2.91 0.78 3.06
CA SER A 33 4.29 1.22 3.16
C SER A 33 5.23 0.19 2.50
N LYS A 34 6.44 0.63 2.14
CA LYS A 34 7.48 -0.28 1.62
C LYS A 34 7.92 -1.33 2.65
N ALA A 35 7.71 -1.04 3.92
CA ALA A 35 7.99 -1.94 5.04
C ALA A 35 6.91 -3.00 5.28
N GLY A 36 5.81 -2.99 4.50
CA GLY A 36 4.74 -3.98 4.63
C GLY A 36 3.81 -3.78 5.83
N LEU A 37 4.07 -2.78 6.69
CA LEU A 37 3.27 -2.51 7.89
C LEU A 37 2.18 -1.47 7.63
N GLU A 38 0.98 -1.73 8.13
CA GLU A 38 -0.12 -0.77 8.17
C GLU A 38 -0.21 -0.14 9.57
N LEU A 39 0.14 1.13 9.66
CA LEU A 39 0.27 1.84 10.93
C LEU A 39 -0.92 2.76 11.25
N SER A 40 -1.86 2.93 10.34
CA SER A 40 -3.01 3.81 10.54
C SER A 40 -3.91 3.36 11.68
N GLY A 41 -4.24 4.30 12.55
CA GLY A 41 -5.16 4.06 13.68
C GLY A 41 -4.56 3.21 14.79
N LYS A 42 -3.25 2.91 14.75
CA LYS A 42 -2.52 2.18 15.77
C LYS A 42 -1.71 3.14 16.64
N THR A 43 -1.57 2.78 17.92
CA THR A 43 -0.65 3.45 18.83
C THR A 43 0.77 2.90 18.61
N LEU A 44 1.75 3.80 18.54
CA LEU A 44 3.11 3.46 18.16
C LEU A 44 4.09 3.75 19.28
N SER A 45 5.12 2.91 19.44
CA SER A 45 6.23 3.18 20.34
C SER A 45 7.57 2.93 19.66
N VAL A 46 8.54 3.78 19.96
CA VAL A 46 9.92 3.66 19.53
C VAL A 46 10.79 3.42 20.74
N VAL A 47 11.50 2.32 20.75
CA VAL A 47 12.41 1.94 21.84
C VAL A 47 13.83 1.93 21.28
N TYR A 48 14.79 2.56 21.97
CA TYR A 48 16.19 2.48 21.61
C TYR A 48 17.07 2.00 22.76
N LEU A 49 18.17 1.33 22.41
CA LEU A 49 19.10 0.78 23.39
C LEU A 49 20.21 1.79 23.70
N GLU A 50 20.42 2.08 24.99
CA GLU A 50 21.59 2.78 25.50
C GLU A 50 22.69 1.79 25.88
N ASN A 51 23.94 2.15 25.60
CA ASN A 51 25.14 1.43 26.02
C ASN A 51 26.09 2.37 26.81
N ASP A 52 27.30 1.92 27.10
CA ASP A 52 28.25 2.73 27.88
C ASP A 52 28.95 3.84 27.06
N ASN A 53 28.63 3.97 25.75
CA ASN A 53 29.22 4.98 24.86
C ASN A 53 28.24 6.14 24.63
N GLN A 54 28.53 7.30 25.24
CA GLN A 54 27.67 8.49 25.16
C GLN A 54 27.47 9.01 23.72
N THR A 55 28.50 8.94 22.87
CA THR A 55 28.36 9.36 21.46
C THR A 55 27.38 8.47 20.72
N SER A 56 27.43 7.16 20.96
CA SER A 56 26.48 6.20 20.43
C SER A 56 25.07 6.47 20.95
N ASN A 57 24.92 6.76 22.24
CA ASN A 57 23.64 7.03 22.86
C ASN A 57 22.98 8.29 22.29
N ASN A 58 23.72 9.39 22.15
CA ASN A 58 23.22 10.63 21.56
C ASN A 58 22.78 10.43 20.11
N PHE A 59 23.50 9.61 19.36
CA PHE A 59 23.13 9.30 17.97
C PHE A 59 21.88 8.42 17.91
N ASN A 60 21.75 7.41 18.78
CA ASN A 60 20.56 6.55 18.89
C ASN A 60 19.33 7.35 19.31
N GLU A 61 19.47 8.22 20.29
CA GLU A 61 18.42 9.13 20.74
C GLU A 61 17.96 10.00 19.56
N GLY A 62 18.89 10.59 18.82
CA GLY A 62 18.57 11.37 17.62
C GLY A 62 17.82 10.54 16.55
N ILE A 63 18.23 9.29 16.32
CA ILE A 63 17.50 8.40 15.39
C ILE A 63 16.08 8.14 15.89
N ALA A 64 15.93 7.81 17.18
CA ALA A 64 14.62 7.54 17.76
C ALA A 64 13.69 8.77 17.68
N ASP A 65 14.21 9.95 18.02
CA ASP A 65 13.46 11.22 17.95
C ASP A 65 13.03 11.53 16.52
N GLY A 66 13.94 11.45 15.55
CA GLY A 66 13.63 11.73 14.15
C GLY A 66 12.66 10.73 13.55
N PHE A 67 12.79 9.45 13.91
CA PHE A 67 11.91 8.40 13.48
C PHE A 67 10.50 8.58 14.06
N ALA A 68 10.39 8.78 15.37
CA ALA A 68 9.11 9.00 16.05
C ALA A 68 8.41 10.27 15.53
N TYR A 69 9.14 11.38 15.38
CA TYR A 69 8.59 12.62 14.84
C TYR A 69 7.98 12.44 13.45
N ALA A 70 8.67 11.70 12.56
CA ALA A 70 8.16 11.46 11.22
C ALA A 70 6.94 10.53 11.22
N LEU A 71 6.92 9.51 12.08
CA LEU A 71 5.74 8.65 12.26
C LEU A 71 4.56 9.43 12.82
N GLU A 72 4.79 10.29 13.83
CA GLU A 72 3.74 11.13 14.42
C GLU A 72 3.12 12.07 13.39
N LYS A 73 3.93 12.68 12.53
CA LYS A 73 3.48 13.55 11.45
C LYS A 73 2.61 12.81 10.43
N ASP A 74 2.92 11.54 10.13
CA ASP A 74 2.23 10.77 9.08
C ASP A 74 1.04 9.96 9.62
N TYR A 75 1.06 9.57 10.89
CA TYR A 75 0.08 8.66 11.50
C TYR A 75 -0.52 9.18 12.82
N GLY A 76 0.05 10.22 13.40
CA GLY A 76 -0.38 10.73 14.69
C GLY A 76 -1.80 11.29 14.67
N THR A 77 -2.53 11.03 15.76
CA THR A 77 -3.87 11.59 15.99
C THR A 77 -3.84 12.78 16.95
N GLY A 78 -2.65 13.19 17.39
CA GLY A 78 -2.41 14.29 18.33
C GLY A 78 -0.96 14.33 18.82
N GLU A 79 -0.59 15.35 19.59
CA GLU A 79 0.76 15.44 20.18
C GLU A 79 1.04 14.26 21.11
N GLY A 80 2.22 13.65 20.98
CA GLY A 80 2.66 12.53 21.80
C GLY A 80 2.01 11.18 21.44
N SER A 81 1.48 11.07 20.21
CA SER A 81 0.88 9.79 19.74
C SER A 81 1.92 8.69 19.50
N VAL A 82 3.21 9.04 19.41
CA VAL A 82 4.33 8.10 19.29
C VAL A 82 5.20 8.20 20.52
N GLY A 83 5.16 7.20 21.40
CA GLY A 83 6.00 7.15 22.60
C GLY A 83 7.45 6.85 22.27
N ILE A 84 8.41 7.56 22.91
CA ILE A 84 9.83 7.27 22.81
C ILE A 84 10.33 6.77 24.17
N TYR A 85 10.97 5.61 24.14
CA TYR A 85 11.45 4.94 25.34
C TYR A 85 12.92 4.56 25.18
N LYS A 86 13.66 4.67 26.28
CA LYS A 86 15.04 4.21 26.32
C LYS A 86 15.19 3.00 27.22
N MET A 87 15.98 2.07 26.80
CA MET A 87 16.29 0.86 27.56
C MET A 87 17.79 0.64 27.63
N ARG A 88 18.28 0.31 28.80
CA ARG A 88 19.71 0.06 28.98
C ARG A 88 20.09 -1.32 28.45
N SER A 89 21.05 -1.35 27.54
CA SER A 89 21.61 -2.58 27.02
C SER A 89 22.49 -3.28 28.07
N HIS A 90 22.31 -4.58 28.19
CA HIS A 90 23.14 -5.44 29.03
C HIS A 90 23.88 -6.44 28.15
N LYS A 91 25.16 -6.65 28.45
CA LYS A 91 26.00 -7.58 27.70
C LYS A 91 25.43 -9.00 27.73
N GLY A 92 25.17 -9.57 26.54
CA GLY A 92 24.66 -10.94 26.38
C GLY A 92 23.13 -11.06 26.48
N ALA A 93 22.39 -9.96 26.64
CA ALA A 93 20.95 -9.98 26.57
C ALA A 93 20.49 -9.89 25.10
N GLU A 94 19.43 -10.63 24.76
CA GLU A 94 18.75 -10.57 23.48
C GLU A 94 17.44 -9.78 23.65
N TYR A 95 17.34 -8.63 23.00
CA TYR A 95 16.18 -7.74 23.11
C TYR A 95 15.20 -7.86 21.96
N ALA A 96 15.61 -8.52 20.88
CA ALA A 96 14.82 -8.65 19.66
C ALA A 96 14.13 -10.02 19.52
N THR A 97 13.98 -10.76 20.61
CA THR A 97 13.13 -11.96 20.60
C THR A 97 11.67 -11.56 20.59
N ARG A 98 10.82 -12.40 20.01
CA ARG A 98 9.37 -12.17 19.98
C ARG A 98 8.80 -11.90 21.37
N ASP A 99 9.21 -12.65 22.39
CA ASP A 99 8.76 -12.47 23.78
C ASP A 99 9.20 -11.10 24.33
N SER A 100 10.43 -10.65 24.00
CA SER A 100 10.91 -9.33 24.40
C SER A 100 10.12 -8.21 23.73
N LEU A 101 9.80 -8.35 22.45
CA LEU A 101 8.99 -7.36 21.70
C LEU A 101 7.55 -7.30 22.24
N ILE A 102 6.96 -8.44 22.60
CA ILE A 102 5.65 -8.50 23.26
C ILE A 102 5.68 -7.81 24.64
N ASN A 103 6.73 -8.03 25.43
CA ASN A 103 6.88 -7.34 26.70
C ASN A 103 6.99 -5.83 26.52
N LEU A 104 7.73 -5.36 25.52
CA LEU A 104 7.81 -3.94 25.20
C LEU A 104 6.46 -3.33 24.79
N LEU A 105 5.61 -4.07 24.07
CA LEU A 105 4.24 -3.63 23.77
C LEU A 105 3.42 -3.45 25.06
N VAL A 106 3.51 -4.42 25.97
CA VAL A 106 2.81 -4.35 27.26
C VAL A 106 3.31 -3.16 28.10
N ASP A 107 4.63 -2.98 28.17
CA ASP A 107 5.26 -1.93 28.96
C ASP A 107 4.97 -0.52 28.40
N THR A 108 4.87 -0.38 27.09
CA THR A 108 4.62 0.90 26.43
C THR A 108 3.14 1.18 26.18
N GLY A 109 2.28 0.15 26.25
CA GLY A 109 0.85 0.26 25.94
C GLY A 109 0.56 0.55 24.46
N ALA A 110 1.51 0.24 23.58
CA ALA A 110 1.39 0.48 22.14
C ALA A 110 0.85 -0.75 21.39
N ASP A 111 0.28 -0.53 20.20
CA ASP A 111 -0.14 -1.61 19.29
C ASP A 111 1.04 -2.09 18.43
N VAL A 112 1.98 -1.17 18.14
CA VAL A 112 3.20 -1.45 17.36
C VAL A 112 4.42 -0.93 18.09
N VAL A 113 5.44 -1.79 18.25
CA VAL A 113 6.74 -1.42 18.78
C VAL A 113 7.81 -1.44 17.69
N PHE A 114 8.64 -0.40 17.69
CA PHE A 114 9.85 -0.29 16.90
C PHE A 114 11.04 -0.32 17.87
N LEU A 115 11.88 -1.37 17.78
CA LEU A 115 13.09 -1.49 18.57
C LEU A 115 14.31 -1.19 17.72
N ILE A 116 15.04 -0.12 18.06
CA ILE A 116 16.33 0.23 17.48
C ILE A 116 17.42 -0.48 18.27
N ASP A 117 17.94 -1.56 17.69
CA ASP A 117 18.95 -2.42 18.32
C ASP A 117 20.22 -2.48 17.46
N THR A 118 21.31 -2.91 18.10
CA THR A 118 22.57 -3.26 17.43
C THR A 118 23.16 -2.12 16.58
N LEU A 119 23.09 -0.88 17.10
CA LEU A 119 23.80 0.21 16.44
C LEU A 119 25.30 0.00 16.54
N LYS A 120 25.90 -0.40 15.43
CA LYS A 120 27.36 -0.48 15.29
C LYS A 120 27.87 0.80 14.67
N ILE A 121 28.64 1.55 15.46
CA ILE A 121 29.32 2.76 15.00
C ILE A 121 30.79 2.43 14.79
N GLY A 122 31.28 2.67 13.58
CA GLY A 122 32.69 2.49 13.22
C GLY A 122 33.58 3.63 13.75
N PRO A 123 34.87 3.58 13.48
CA PRO A 123 35.79 4.68 13.83
C PRO A 123 35.43 5.94 13.03
N VAL A 124 35.78 7.10 13.61
CA VAL A 124 35.67 8.38 12.92
C VAL A 124 36.69 8.45 11.79
N LEU A 125 36.27 8.73 10.59
CA LEU A 125 37.09 8.89 9.40
C LEU A 125 37.74 10.30 9.36
N ASN A 126 38.70 10.51 8.46
CA ASN A 126 39.41 11.78 8.32
C ASN A 126 38.52 13.00 7.99
N ASP A 127 37.34 12.75 7.41
CA ASP A 127 36.33 13.74 7.09
C ASP A 127 35.31 13.99 8.23
N GLY A 128 35.56 13.41 9.40
CA GLY A 128 34.67 13.53 10.57
C GLY A 128 33.41 12.66 10.49
N GLN A 129 33.28 11.86 9.47
CA GLN A 129 32.15 10.91 9.33
C GLN A 129 32.49 9.57 9.99
N THR A 130 31.43 8.81 10.28
CA THR A 130 31.55 7.46 10.82
C THR A 130 30.53 6.56 10.11
N GLN A 131 30.93 5.34 9.84
CA GLN A 131 30.00 4.34 9.30
C GLN A 131 29.14 3.77 10.42
N PHE A 132 27.87 3.57 10.15
CA PHE A 132 26.98 2.92 11.09
C PHE A 132 26.18 1.79 10.45
N THR A 133 25.79 0.85 11.25
CA THR A 133 24.80 -0.19 10.92
C THR A 133 23.77 -0.24 12.04
N MET A 134 22.51 -0.10 11.69
CA MET A 134 21.37 -0.12 12.59
C MET A 134 20.42 -1.24 12.17
N THR A 135 19.90 -2.00 13.12
CA THR A 135 18.80 -2.94 12.91
C THR A 135 17.57 -2.41 13.62
N LEU A 136 16.48 -2.33 12.89
CA LEU A 136 15.17 -1.95 13.38
C LEU A 136 14.27 -3.17 13.37
N TYR A 137 13.81 -3.59 14.53
CA TYR A 137 12.83 -4.65 14.70
C TYR A 137 11.47 -4.00 14.88
N CYS A 138 10.48 -4.51 14.16
CA CYS A 138 9.11 -4.03 14.20
C CYS A 138 8.20 -5.19 14.59
N PHE A 139 7.34 -5.00 15.55
CA PHE A 139 6.32 -5.97 15.90
C PHE A 139 4.96 -5.28 16.04
N ASP A 140 3.99 -5.78 15.30
CA ASP A 140 2.61 -5.35 15.29
C ASP A 140 1.74 -6.41 15.97
N ALA A 141 1.18 -6.07 17.12
CA ALA A 141 0.36 -7.00 17.89
C ALA A 141 -1.02 -7.23 17.25
N MET A 142 -1.56 -6.25 16.53
CA MET A 142 -2.89 -6.36 15.93
C MET A 142 -2.88 -7.30 14.73
N ASP A 143 -1.88 -7.17 13.85
CA ASP A 143 -1.76 -7.98 12.65
C ASP A 143 -0.82 -9.19 12.83
N GLN A 144 -0.22 -9.35 14.03
CA GLN A 144 0.74 -10.41 14.37
C GLN A 144 1.94 -10.46 13.39
N THR A 145 2.32 -9.29 12.86
CA THR A 145 3.39 -9.14 11.88
C THR A 145 4.70 -8.77 12.56
N GLU A 146 5.78 -9.43 12.15
CA GLU A 146 7.14 -9.15 12.62
C GLU A 146 8.02 -8.85 11.40
N GLU A 147 8.70 -7.69 11.43
CA GLU A 147 9.57 -7.25 10.37
C GLU A 147 10.93 -6.82 10.91
N VAL A 148 11.99 -7.09 10.16
CA VAL A 148 13.37 -6.72 10.52
C VAL A 148 14.03 -5.97 9.38
N HIS A 149 14.45 -4.75 9.64
CA HIS A 149 15.09 -3.90 8.65
C HIS A 149 16.51 -3.52 9.08
N THR A 150 17.46 -3.64 8.18
CA THR A 150 18.85 -3.24 8.42
C THR A 150 19.21 -2.04 7.55
N TYR A 151 19.69 -0.99 8.20
CA TYR A 151 20.13 0.24 7.55
C TYR A 151 21.64 0.45 7.74
N LYS A 152 22.29 0.87 6.68
CA LYS A 152 23.72 1.20 6.70
C LYS A 152 23.93 2.59 6.11
N GLY A 153 24.81 3.36 6.71
CA GLY A 153 25.10 4.71 6.25
C GLY A 153 26.45 5.22 6.76
N SER A 154 26.73 6.45 6.38
CA SER A 154 27.89 7.21 6.87
C SER A 154 27.46 8.63 7.17
N THR A 155 27.72 9.08 8.41
CA THR A 155 27.42 10.44 8.85
C THR A 155 28.19 10.74 10.14
N ALA A 156 28.18 11.99 10.62
CA ALA A 156 28.72 12.29 11.93
C ALA A 156 27.80 11.70 13.03
N ALA A 157 28.41 11.00 14.00
CA ALA A 157 27.66 10.38 15.09
C ALA A 157 27.23 11.42 16.13
N ARG A 158 26.28 12.29 15.77
CA ARG A 158 25.71 13.35 16.60
C ARG A 158 24.19 13.26 16.62
N LEU A 159 23.55 13.85 17.61
CA LEU A 159 22.10 13.84 17.79
C LEU A 159 21.35 14.40 16.57
N ASP A 160 21.79 15.55 16.05
CA ASP A 160 21.18 16.21 14.88
C ASP A 160 21.25 15.37 13.59
N GLU A 161 22.36 14.68 13.38
CA GLU A 161 22.52 13.76 12.26
C GLU A 161 21.72 12.47 12.48
N GLY A 162 21.65 11.96 13.71
CA GLY A 162 20.78 10.86 14.07
C GLY A 162 19.30 11.17 13.73
N ASN A 163 18.85 12.37 14.07
CA ASN A 163 17.49 12.82 13.76
C ASN A 163 17.18 12.79 12.25
N LYS A 164 18.12 13.22 11.41
CA LYS A 164 17.99 13.13 9.94
C LYS A 164 17.88 11.67 9.47
N VAL A 165 18.73 10.80 10.03
CA VAL A 165 18.70 9.36 9.71
C VAL A 165 17.35 8.76 10.11
N GLY A 166 16.85 9.05 11.31
CA GLY A 166 15.54 8.59 11.79
C GLY A 166 14.40 9.01 10.86
N ASN A 167 14.35 10.29 10.47
CA ASN A 167 13.37 10.79 9.51
C ASN A 167 13.46 10.07 8.15
N GLN A 168 14.66 9.78 7.67
CA GLN A 168 14.85 9.07 6.41
C GLN A 168 14.36 7.61 6.50
N VAL A 169 14.66 6.93 7.59
CA VAL A 169 14.22 5.55 7.85
C VAL A 169 12.70 5.49 7.92
N ALA A 170 12.05 6.44 8.60
CA ALA A 170 10.59 6.50 8.71
C ALA A 170 9.89 6.58 7.35
N SER A 171 10.56 7.12 6.32
CA SER A 171 9.99 7.20 4.97
C SER A 171 9.66 5.83 4.34
N SER A 172 10.31 4.75 4.80
CA SER A 172 10.00 3.38 4.35
C SER A 172 8.70 2.83 4.95
N PHE A 173 8.24 3.41 6.05
CA PHE A 173 7.01 3.03 6.75
C PHE A 173 5.81 3.88 6.33
N LYS A 174 6.02 4.87 5.47
CA LYS A 174 4.94 5.75 5.01
C LYS A 174 4.09 5.09 3.94
N SER A 175 2.80 5.00 4.18
CA SER A 175 1.82 4.66 3.15
C SER A 175 1.63 5.85 2.20
N VAL A 176 1.36 5.55 0.93
CA VAL A 176 1.27 6.56 -0.12
C VAL A 176 -0.12 6.52 -0.76
N TRP A 177 -0.80 7.68 -0.81
CA TRP A 177 -1.99 7.85 -1.61
C TRP A 177 -1.61 8.04 -3.07
N LYS A 178 -2.24 7.28 -3.97
CA LYS A 178 -2.08 7.41 -5.42
C LYS A 178 -3.42 7.60 -6.08
N HIS A 179 -3.46 8.54 -7.02
CA HIS A 179 -4.59 8.66 -7.92
C HIS A 179 -4.42 7.65 -9.05
N GLU A 180 -5.35 6.76 -9.19
CA GLU A 180 -5.37 5.75 -10.23
C GLU A 180 -6.62 5.85 -11.07
N GLN A 181 -6.47 5.56 -12.37
CA GLN A 181 -7.57 5.51 -13.29
C GLN A 181 -7.91 4.05 -13.62
N TYR A 182 -9.19 3.73 -13.48
CA TYR A 182 -9.76 2.44 -13.86
C TYR A 182 -10.75 2.63 -14.99
N SER A 183 -10.79 1.66 -15.91
CA SER A 183 -11.74 1.68 -17.00
C SER A 183 -12.90 0.74 -16.69
N LEU A 184 -14.11 1.24 -16.71
CA LEU A 184 -15.32 0.45 -16.73
C LEU A 184 -15.86 0.41 -18.16
N THR A 185 -16.56 -0.64 -18.50
CA THR A 185 -17.14 -0.82 -19.82
C THR A 185 -18.67 -0.73 -19.76
N TYR A 186 -19.26 -0.14 -20.79
CA TYR A 186 -20.70 -0.05 -20.87
C TYR A 186 -21.19 -0.08 -22.32
N PHE A 187 -22.45 -0.39 -22.48
CA PHE A 187 -23.19 -0.25 -23.73
C PHE A 187 -24.27 0.80 -23.55
N ASP A 188 -24.73 1.39 -24.65
CA ASP A 188 -25.80 2.39 -24.63
C ASP A 188 -27.13 1.73 -24.23
N ASN A 189 -27.33 1.65 -22.91
CA ASN A 189 -28.49 1.05 -22.28
C ASN A 189 -28.66 1.53 -20.84
N GLU A 190 -29.88 1.82 -20.43
CA GLU A 190 -30.22 2.37 -19.11
C GLU A 190 -29.64 1.54 -17.94
N LYS A 191 -29.64 0.21 -18.03
CA LYS A 191 -29.12 -0.65 -16.95
C LYS A 191 -27.61 -0.48 -16.78
N TRP A 192 -26.88 -0.32 -17.90
CA TRP A 192 -25.42 -0.07 -17.84
C TRP A 192 -25.13 1.29 -17.24
N TYR A 193 -25.86 2.33 -17.61
CA TYR A 193 -25.70 3.67 -17.04
C TYR A 193 -25.96 3.68 -15.53
N LYS A 194 -27.04 3.07 -15.06
CA LYS A 194 -27.34 2.95 -13.63
C LYS A 194 -26.24 2.25 -12.84
N ALA A 195 -25.60 1.24 -13.42
CA ALA A 195 -24.47 0.56 -12.79
C ALA A 195 -23.23 1.46 -12.72
N LEU A 196 -22.95 2.23 -13.79
CA LEU A 196 -21.88 3.22 -13.82
C LEU A 196 -22.11 4.33 -12.79
N ASP A 197 -23.31 4.90 -12.71
CA ASP A 197 -23.65 5.95 -11.75
C ASP A 197 -23.39 5.50 -10.30
N ARG A 198 -23.66 4.23 -9.99
CA ARG A 198 -23.34 3.65 -8.68
C ARG A 198 -21.82 3.54 -8.47
N ALA A 199 -21.07 3.09 -9.46
CA ALA A 199 -19.62 2.99 -9.38
C ALA A 199 -18.97 4.37 -9.22
N GLU A 200 -19.47 5.41 -9.92
CA GLU A 200 -19.04 6.79 -9.74
C GLU A 200 -19.33 7.35 -8.35
N ALA A 201 -20.43 6.90 -7.75
CA ALA A 201 -20.78 7.20 -6.36
C ALA A 201 -20.02 6.33 -5.32
N TYR A 202 -19.06 5.51 -5.76
CA TYR A 202 -18.30 4.55 -4.94
C TYR A 202 -19.16 3.46 -4.29
N ASP A 203 -20.43 3.29 -4.72
CA ASP A 203 -21.29 2.15 -4.34
C ASP A 203 -20.93 0.91 -5.17
N TRP A 204 -19.72 0.38 -4.93
CA TRP A 204 -19.20 -0.77 -5.68
C TRP A 204 -20.06 -2.01 -5.54
N LYS A 205 -20.62 -2.24 -4.35
CA LYS A 205 -21.55 -3.37 -4.12
C LYS A 205 -22.81 -3.24 -4.94
N GLY A 206 -23.45 -2.08 -4.91
CA GLY A 206 -24.64 -1.84 -5.70
C GLY A 206 -24.38 -1.84 -7.21
N ALA A 207 -23.21 -1.37 -7.65
CA ALA A 207 -22.80 -1.47 -9.06
C ALA A 207 -22.62 -2.94 -9.48
N MET A 208 -21.95 -3.75 -8.66
CA MET A 208 -21.73 -5.18 -8.88
C MET A 208 -23.06 -5.93 -8.99
N ASP A 209 -24.00 -5.69 -8.07
CA ASP A 209 -25.33 -6.31 -8.11
C ASP A 209 -26.05 -6.02 -9.44
N MET A 210 -25.93 -4.80 -9.96
CA MET A 210 -26.51 -4.45 -11.24
C MET A 210 -25.81 -5.15 -12.41
N TRP A 211 -24.46 -5.19 -12.45
CA TRP A 211 -23.74 -5.92 -13.52
C TRP A 211 -24.04 -7.42 -13.50
N ILE A 212 -24.25 -8.04 -12.33
CA ILE A 212 -24.70 -9.43 -12.23
C ILE A 212 -26.01 -9.65 -12.98
N THR A 213 -26.95 -8.71 -12.94
CA THR A 213 -28.21 -8.83 -13.70
C THR A 213 -28.01 -8.81 -15.22
N LEU A 214 -26.87 -8.29 -15.70
CA LEU A 214 -26.53 -8.20 -17.12
C LEU A 214 -25.88 -9.48 -17.67
N LEU A 215 -25.50 -10.41 -16.80
CA LEU A 215 -24.87 -11.68 -17.20
C LEU A 215 -25.84 -12.61 -17.97
N SER A 216 -27.14 -12.39 -17.83
CA SER A 216 -28.19 -13.18 -18.53
C SER A 216 -28.31 -12.80 -20.01
N THR A 217 -27.18 -12.76 -20.73
CA THR A 217 -27.10 -12.46 -22.16
C THR A 217 -26.38 -13.58 -22.92
N ASN A 218 -26.79 -13.82 -24.16
CA ASN A 218 -26.08 -14.73 -25.07
C ASN A 218 -24.93 -14.05 -25.83
N ASP A 219 -24.78 -12.73 -25.67
CA ASP A 219 -23.69 -11.96 -26.26
C ASP A 219 -22.45 -12.06 -25.36
N MET A 220 -21.48 -12.86 -25.80
CA MET A 220 -20.24 -13.11 -25.06
C MET A 220 -19.44 -11.83 -24.78
N LEU A 221 -19.43 -10.85 -25.70
CA LEU A 221 -18.75 -9.59 -25.48
C LEU A 221 -19.44 -8.76 -24.38
N ARG A 222 -20.78 -8.70 -24.40
CA ARG A 222 -21.54 -8.00 -23.34
C ARG A 222 -21.34 -8.67 -21.98
N ARG A 223 -21.37 -9.99 -21.95
CA ARG A 223 -21.16 -10.77 -20.71
C ARG A 223 -19.76 -10.54 -20.16
N SER A 224 -18.72 -10.66 -21.00
CA SER A 224 -17.34 -10.38 -20.64
C SER A 224 -17.16 -8.97 -20.08
N CYS A 225 -17.77 -7.93 -20.69
CA CYS A 225 -17.72 -6.58 -20.18
C CYS A 225 -18.35 -6.43 -18.79
N ALA A 226 -19.47 -7.13 -18.52
CA ALA A 226 -20.10 -7.13 -17.20
C ALA A 226 -19.21 -7.84 -16.16
N GLU A 227 -18.66 -9.00 -16.51
CA GLU A 227 -17.74 -9.77 -15.67
C GLU A 227 -16.47 -9.00 -15.33
N TYR A 228 -15.88 -8.29 -16.29
CA TYR A 228 -14.76 -7.40 -16.06
C TYR A 228 -15.09 -6.26 -15.08
N ASN A 229 -16.26 -5.65 -15.22
CA ASN A 229 -16.70 -4.61 -14.29
C ASN A 229 -16.95 -5.18 -12.88
N ILE A 230 -17.49 -6.39 -12.78
CA ILE A 230 -17.65 -7.11 -11.51
C ILE A 230 -16.26 -7.38 -10.89
N ALA A 231 -15.30 -7.86 -11.68
CA ALA A 231 -13.92 -8.04 -11.22
C ALA A 231 -13.32 -6.75 -10.69
N THR A 232 -13.56 -5.62 -11.36
CA THR A 232 -13.12 -4.30 -10.90
C THR A 232 -13.79 -3.93 -9.58
N ALA A 233 -15.10 -4.16 -9.42
CA ALA A 233 -15.80 -3.89 -8.17
C ALA A 233 -15.30 -4.77 -7.01
N CYS A 234 -15.08 -6.07 -7.24
CA CYS A 234 -14.48 -6.97 -6.25
C CYS A 234 -13.10 -6.47 -5.80
N TYR A 235 -12.26 -6.03 -6.75
CA TYR A 235 -10.96 -5.44 -6.44
C TYR A 235 -11.08 -4.19 -5.56
N MET A 236 -12.05 -3.30 -5.84
CA MET A 236 -12.31 -2.10 -5.03
C MET A 236 -12.82 -2.42 -3.62
N LEU A 237 -13.48 -3.56 -3.46
CA LEU A 237 -13.96 -4.07 -2.17
C LEU A 237 -12.90 -4.86 -1.39
N GLY A 238 -11.70 -5.07 -1.96
CA GLY A 238 -10.63 -5.85 -1.35
C GLY A 238 -10.76 -7.37 -1.53
N GLU A 239 -11.75 -7.83 -2.29
CA GLU A 239 -12.04 -9.25 -2.57
C GLU A 239 -11.17 -9.74 -3.74
N TYR A 240 -9.84 -9.79 -3.53
CA TYR A 240 -8.86 -9.98 -4.61
C TYR A 240 -8.96 -11.34 -5.30
N ASP A 241 -9.21 -12.42 -4.56
CA ASP A 241 -9.37 -13.76 -5.14
C ASP A 241 -10.62 -13.83 -6.03
N LEU A 242 -11.73 -13.29 -5.54
CA LEU A 242 -12.97 -13.22 -6.30
C LEU A 242 -12.85 -12.32 -7.54
N ALA A 243 -12.07 -11.23 -7.43
CA ALA A 243 -11.76 -10.37 -8.58
C ALA A 243 -11.01 -11.12 -9.68
N LEU A 244 -10.06 -11.99 -9.33
CA LEU A 244 -9.34 -12.83 -10.29
C LEU A 244 -10.25 -13.87 -10.93
N GLU A 245 -11.15 -14.51 -10.16
CA GLU A 245 -12.11 -15.48 -10.69
C GLU A 245 -13.05 -14.84 -11.73
N TRP A 246 -13.60 -13.66 -11.44
CA TRP A 246 -14.44 -12.92 -12.40
C TRP A 246 -13.65 -12.47 -13.63
N LEU A 247 -12.39 -12.07 -13.46
CA LEU A 247 -11.55 -11.69 -14.58
C LEU A 247 -11.19 -12.89 -15.47
N ASP A 248 -11.00 -14.08 -14.88
CA ASP A 248 -10.80 -15.33 -15.62
C ASP A 248 -12.05 -15.72 -16.40
N GLN A 249 -13.23 -15.49 -15.84
CA GLN A 249 -14.49 -15.74 -16.54
C GLN A 249 -14.68 -14.77 -17.72
N SER A 250 -14.40 -13.49 -17.51
CA SER A 250 -14.40 -12.47 -18.57
C SER A 250 -13.45 -12.85 -19.72
N ASP A 251 -12.22 -13.29 -19.39
CA ASP A 251 -11.23 -13.68 -20.40
C ASP A 251 -11.63 -14.94 -21.19
N LYS A 252 -12.40 -15.86 -20.59
CA LYS A 252 -12.95 -17.03 -21.28
C LYS A 252 -14.04 -16.65 -22.27
N ASP A 253 -14.90 -15.72 -21.92
CA ASP A 253 -15.98 -15.29 -22.78
C ASP A 253 -15.47 -14.42 -23.93
N ASN A 254 -14.68 -13.41 -23.60
CA ASN A 254 -14.00 -12.56 -24.58
C ASN A 254 -12.89 -11.74 -23.90
N LYS A 255 -11.63 -12.09 -24.12
CA LYS A 255 -10.52 -11.37 -23.49
C LYS A 255 -10.48 -9.89 -23.90
N LEU A 256 -10.63 -9.01 -22.94
CA LEU A 256 -10.62 -7.57 -23.15
C LEU A 256 -9.17 -7.05 -23.16
N PRO A 257 -8.84 -6.02 -23.96
CA PRO A 257 -7.45 -5.53 -24.12
C PRO A 257 -6.80 -5.01 -22.82
N TYR A 258 -7.59 -4.70 -21.82
CA TYR A 258 -7.16 -4.12 -20.53
C TYR A 258 -7.24 -5.13 -19.35
N SER A 259 -7.66 -6.38 -19.58
CA SER A 259 -7.73 -7.44 -18.56
C SER A 259 -6.39 -7.68 -17.88
N ASP A 260 -5.30 -7.77 -18.67
CA ASP A 260 -3.97 -8.03 -18.12
C ASP A 260 -3.48 -6.91 -17.18
N ALA A 261 -3.85 -5.66 -17.46
CA ALA A 261 -3.50 -4.52 -16.60
C ALA A 261 -4.24 -4.58 -15.25
N LEU A 262 -5.53 -4.94 -15.25
CA LEU A 262 -6.28 -5.12 -14.02
C LEU A 262 -5.74 -6.31 -13.23
N ARG A 263 -5.48 -7.44 -13.88
CA ARG A 263 -4.89 -8.65 -13.26
C ARG A 263 -3.56 -8.34 -12.57
N LYS A 264 -2.69 -7.56 -13.19
CA LYS A 264 -1.44 -7.13 -12.61
C LYS A 264 -1.68 -6.34 -11.31
N ARG A 265 -2.58 -5.37 -11.33
CA ARG A 265 -2.93 -4.55 -10.14
C ARG A 265 -3.50 -5.39 -9.01
N ILE A 266 -4.40 -6.33 -9.32
CA ILE A 266 -4.97 -7.25 -8.31
C ILE A 266 -3.86 -8.05 -7.64
N ASN A 267 -2.94 -8.65 -8.44
CA ASN A 267 -1.85 -9.45 -7.89
C ASN A 267 -0.86 -8.62 -7.07
N GLU A 268 -0.56 -7.39 -7.48
CA GLU A 268 0.28 -6.47 -6.71
C GLU A 268 -0.35 -6.15 -5.34
N ARG A 269 -1.67 -5.95 -5.28
CA ARG A 269 -2.38 -5.65 -4.02
C ARG A 269 -2.55 -6.87 -3.13
N ARG A 270 -2.75 -8.05 -3.72
CA ARG A 270 -2.87 -9.32 -3.00
C ARG A 270 -1.58 -9.75 -2.30
N ALA A 271 -0.42 -9.27 -2.79
CA ALA A 271 0.90 -9.60 -2.26
C ALA A 271 1.26 -8.83 -0.98
N PHE A 272 0.43 -7.86 -0.58
CA PHE A 272 0.52 -7.10 0.67
C PHE A 272 -0.53 -7.61 1.66
#